data_f501eeb6e3a941a3498339cd4bc12455
#
_entry.id   f501eeb6e3a941a3498339cd4bc12455
#
_cell.length_a   1.000
_cell.length_b   1.000
_cell.length_c   1.000
_cell.angle_alpha   90.00
_cell.angle_beta   90.00
_cell.angle_gamma   90.00
#
_symmetry.space_group_name_H-M   'P 1'
#
loop_
_entity.id
_entity.type
_entity.pdbx_description
1 polymer ?
#
loop_
_entity_poly.entity_id
_entity_poly.type
_entity_poly.pdbx_seq_one_letter_code
_entity_poly.pdbx_strand_id
1 'polypeptide(L)'
;LMTAAFENDVYQGRDGLGNIITWAAGNGLTSDDDSNYDGYANSRFTIAVTAITHFGQQSYYAEPGANILVAAHSNGDGESITTTDIVGSGGYNSSGNITDTFGGTSSATPLASGVIALMLEANQNLTWRDVQHILVNSARMNDQSDSSWEVNGAGHDVSHKYGFGAVDAGAAVSMASSWTNVDEEVNLTIGPMVENFQIDDGNSSWSEFNTSITMD
;
A
#
# COMPACT_ATOMS: atom_id res chain seq x y z
N LEU A 1 6.79 -19.40 6.27
CA LEU A 1 5.48 -19.60 6.90
C LEU A 1 4.50 -18.46 6.55
N MET A 2 4.87 -17.21 6.76
CA MET A 2 3.96 -16.07 6.54
C MET A 2 3.65 -15.83 5.05
N THR A 3 4.65 -15.88 4.17
CA THR A 3 4.43 -15.76 2.71
C THR A 3 3.43 -16.80 2.20
N ALA A 4 3.56 -18.05 2.64
CA ALA A 4 2.62 -19.11 2.27
C ALA A 4 1.20 -18.88 2.85
N ALA A 5 1.08 -18.20 4.00
CA ALA A 5 -0.22 -17.82 4.54
C ALA A 5 -0.87 -16.71 3.70
N PHE A 6 -0.13 -15.68 3.33
CA PHE A 6 -0.62 -14.63 2.43
C PHE A 6 -1.02 -15.20 1.07
N GLU A 7 -0.19 -16.08 0.52
CA GLU A 7 -0.49 -16.75 -0.74
C GLU A 7 -1.79 -17.56 -0.66
N ASN A 8 -1.95 -18.35 0.41
CA ASN A 8 -3.19 -19.08 0.63
C ASN A 8 -4.40 -18.15 0.77
N ASP A 9 -4.26 -17.04 1.49
CA ASP A 9 -5.35 -16.07 1.69
C ASP A 9 -5.79 -15.40 0.38
N VAL A 10 -4.85 -15.03 -0.48
CA VAL A 10 -5.20 -14.35 -1.74
C VAL A 10 -5.70 -15.31 -2.83
N TYR A 11 -5.37 -16.60 -2.76
CA TYR A 11 -5.85 -17.57 -3.75
C TYR A 11 -7.06 -18.40 -3.28
N GLN A 12 -7.26 -18.54 -1.97
CA GLN A 12 -8.35 -19.34 -1.43
C GLN A 12 -9.41 -18.52 -0.68
N GLY A 13 -9.05 -17.32 -0.22
CA GLY A 13 -9.98 -16.44 0.50
C GLY A 13 -11.14 -15.99 -0.37
N ARG A 14 -12.28 -15.67 0.25
CA ARG A 14 -13.47 -15.15 -0.43
C ARG A 14 -13.89 -15.99 -1.65
N ASP A 15 -13.90 -17.31 -1.50
CA ASP A 15 -14.27 -18.25 -2.56
C ASP A 15 -13.41 -18.13 -3.84
N GLY A 16 -12.09 -17.84 -3.67
CA GLY A 16 -11.13 -17.69 -4.76
C GLY A 16 -10.94 -16.25 -5.26
N LEU A 17 -11.72 -15.29 -4.78
CA LEU A 17 -11.52 -13.86 -5.09
C LEU A 17 -10.36 -13.23 -4.32
N GLY A 18 -9.90 -13.89 -3.26
CA GLY A 18 -8.81 -13.48 -2.40
C GLY A 18 -9.21 -12.53 -1.28
N ASN A 19 -8.67 -12.75 -0.10
CA ASN A 19 -8.74 -11.79 1.01
C ASN A 19 -7.90 -10.56 0.68
N ILE A 20 -8.34 -9.41 1.18
CA ILE A 20 -7.59 -8.16 1.02
C ILE A 20 -6.79 -7.91 2.29
N ILE A 21 -5.49 -7.87 2.14
CA ILE A 21 -4.55 -7.72 3.25
C ILE A 21 -3.94 -6.32 3.18
N THR A 22 -4.27 -5.46 4.12
CA THR A 22 -3.66 -4.13 4.28
C THR A 22 -2.55 -4.19 5.33
N TRP A 23 -1.48 -3.45 5.12
CA TRP A 23 -0.35 -3.40 6.04
C TRP A 23 0.14 -1.97 6.26
N ALA A 24 0.49 -1.63 7.50
CA ALA A 24 1.05 -0.32 7.82
C ALA A 24 2.49 -0.25 7.28
N ALA A 25 2.82 0.83 6.57
CA ALA A 25 4.10 0.97 5.88
C ALA A 25 5.31 1.15 6.82
N GLY A 26 5.09 1.55 8.08
CA GLY A 26 6.14 1.73 9.07
C GLY A 26 6.26 3.18 9.59
N ASN A 27 6.89 3.32 10.75
CA ASN A 27 6.97 4.59 11.48
C ASN A 27 8.43 4.99 11.83
N GLY A 28 9.41 4.45 11.11
CA GLY A 28 10.84 4.60 11.40
C GLY A 28 11.56 5.69 10.61
N LEU A 29 10.86 6.60 9.90
CA LEU A 29 11.50 7.66 9.10
C LEU A 29 12.58 8.42 9.86
N THR A 30 12.36 8.73 11.14
CA THR A 30 13.34 9.45 11.98
C THR A 30 14.57 8.61 12.33
N SER A 31 14.56 7.33 12.02
CA SER A 31 15.65 6.37 12.18
C SER A 31 16.23 5.91 10.84
N ASP A 32 15.92 6.65 9.77
CA ASP A 32 16.33 6.32 8.38
C ASP A 32 15.87 4.92 7.94
N ASP A 33 14.70 4.45 8.43
CA ASP A 33 14.11 3.19 8.04
C ASP A 33 13.31 3.31 6.75
N ASP A 34 13.12 2.19 6.04
CA ASP A 34 12.44 2.14 4.75
C ASP A 34 11.50 0.94 4.71
N SER A 35 10.27 1.17 4.33
CA SER A 35 9.20 0.17 4.28
C SER A 35 9.52 -1.06 3.43
N ASN A 36 10.45 -0.97 2.47
CA ASN A 36 10.90 -2.13 1.69
C ASN A 36 11.67 -3.16 2.52
N TYR A 37 12.20 -2.78 3.69
CA TYR A 37 12.90 -3.71 4.58
C TYR A 37 11.95 -4.53 5.46
N ASP A 38 10.67 -4.14 5.55
CA ASP A 38 9.63 -4.96 6.21
C ASP A 38 9.07 -6.00 5.24
N GLY A 39 9.37 -7.27 5.51
CA GLY A 39 8.97 -8.40 4.67
C GLY A 39 7.45 -8.63 4.58
N TYR A 40 6.65 -7.97 5.42
CA TYR A 40 5.19 -8.01 5.34
C TYR A 40 4.65 -6.82 4.53
N ALA A 41 5.19 -5.63 4.74
CA ALA A 41 4.80 -4.44 4.00
C ALA A 41 5.22 -4.54 2.53
N ASN A 42 6.37 -5.14 2.20
CA ASN A 42 6.86 -5.26 0.83
C ASN A 42 6.34 -6.51 0.08
N SER A 43 5.42 -7.25 0.67
CA SER A 43 4.81 -8.41 0.00
C SER A 43 3.85 -7.96 -1.12
N ARG A 44 3.93 -8.59 -2.30
CA ARG A 44 2.97 -8.34 -3.39
C ARG A 44 1.52 -8.65 -3.01
N PHE A 45 1.31 -9.45 -1.97
CA PHE A 45 -0.01 -9.86 -1.48
C PHE A 45 -0.61 -8.89 -0.48
N THR A 46 0.14 -7.88 -0.06
CA THR A 46 -0.30 -6.86 0.89
C THR A 46 -0.40 -5.50 0.22
N ILE A 47 -1.27 -4.66 0.75
CA ILE A 47 -1.41 -3.26 0.37
C ILE A 47 -0.72 -2.44 1.46
N ALA A 48 0.49 -1.96 1.19
CA ALA A 48 1.20 -1.08 2.10
C ALA A 48 0.56 0.32 2.09
N VAL A 49 0.17 0.77 3.27
CA VAL A 49 -0.51 2.07 3.47
C VAL A 49 0.38 2.98 4.31
N THR A 50 0.74 4.13 3.75
CA THR A 50 1.50 5.16 4.44
C THR A 50 0.60 6.22 5.07
N ALA A 51 1.19 7.10 5.89
CA ALA A 51 0.49 8.12 6.65
C ALA A 51 0.78 9.53 6.12
N ILE A 52 -0.29 10.31 5.95
CA ILE A 52 -0.23 11.73 5.64
C ILE A 52 -0.95 12.56 6.71
N THR A 53 -0.49 13.80 6.89
CA THR A 53 -1.09 14.77 7.81
C THR A 53 -2.43 15.28 7.26
N HIS A 54 -3.14 16.09 8.03
CA HIS A 54 -4.37 16.75 7.57
C HIS A 54 -4.14 17.75 6.42
N PHE A 55 -2.89 18.18 6.18
CA PHE A 55 -2.50 18.98 5.00
C PHE A 55 -2.18 18.11 3.77
N GLY A 56 -2.18 16.78 3.91
CA GLY A 56 -1.81 15.86 2.83
C GLY A 56 -0.31 15.66 2.67
N GLN A 57 0.50 16.16 3.59
CA GLN A 57 1.96 16.01 3.61
C GLN A 57 2.36 14.72 4.32
N GLN A 58 3.54 14.19 4.02
CA GLN A 58 4.08 13.02 4.69
C GLN A 58 4.13 13.25 6.22
N SER A 59 3.57 12.35 6.99
CA SER A 59 3.71 12.40 8.45
C SER A 59 5.16 12.21 8.84
N TYR A 60 5.63 12.92 9.86
CA TYR A 60 7.03 13.02 10.26
C TYR A 60 7.73 11.68 10.60
N TYR A 61 6.96 10.64 10.81
CA TYR A 61 7.41 9.29 11.12
C TYR A 61 7.27 8.30 9.97
N ALA A 62 6.47 8.64 8.95
CA ALA A 62 6.09 7.69 7.91
C ALA A 62 7.28 7.33 7.02
N GLU A 63 7.61 6.04 6.99
CA GLU A 63 8.69 5.51 6.16
C GLU A 63 8.39 5.68 4.68
N PRO A 64 9.39 6.01 3.86
CA PRO A 64 9.29 5.90 2.42
C PRO A 64 9.41 4.43 1.99
N GLY A 65 9.06 4.15 0.73
CA GLY A 65 9.28 2.82 0.15
C GLY A 65 8.64 2.68 -1.23
N ALA A 66 9.29 1.95 -2.12
CA ALA A 66 8.74 1.63 -3.44
C ALA A 66 7.54 0.66 -3.38
N ASN A 67 7.35 -0.01 -2.25
CA ASN A 67 6.25 -0.94 -1.96
C ASN A 67 4.95 -0.24 -1.54
N ILE A 68 5.00 1.06 -1.20
CA ILE A 68 3.82 1.80 -0.76
C ILE A 68 2.83 1.91 -1.91
N LEU A 69 1.59 1.48 -1.67
CA LEU A 69 0.54 1.57 -2.68
C LEU A 69 -0.24 2.88 -2.57
N VAL A 70 -0.72 3.20 -1.37
CA VAL A 70 -1.55 4.40 -1.14
C VAL A 70 -1.23 5.05 0.20
N ALA A 71 -1.66 6.31 0.34
CA ALA A 71 -1.58 7.08 1.58
C ALA A 71 -2.98 7.28 2.18
N ALA A 72 -3.05 7.36 3.50
CA ALA A 72 -4.27 7.77 4.20
C ALA A 72 -3.96 8.74 5.34
N HIS A 73 -4.93 9.55 5.72
CA HIS A 73 -4.75 10.53 6.79
C HIS A 73 -4.48 9.87 8.14
N SER A 74 -3.55 10.46 8.88
CA SER A 74 -3.17 10.08 10.23
C SER A 74 -2.74 11.31 11.02
N ASN A 75 -2.03 11.10 12.13
CA ASN A 75 -1.54 12.20 12.94
C ASN A 75 -0.32 12.89 12.31
N GLY A 76 -0.21 14.17 12.60
CA GLY A 76 0.88 15.05 12.24
C GLY A 76 0.43 16.50 12.25
N ASP A 77 1.39 17.43 12.38
CA ASP A 77 1.14 18.86 12.38
C ASP A 77 0.08 19.35 13.39
N GLY A 78 0.05 18.70 14.56
CA GLY A 78 -0.84 19.06 15.66
C GLY A 78 -2.19 18.38 15.67
N GLU A 79 -2.57 17.65 14.62
CA GLU A 79 -3.81 16.91 14.54
C GLU A 79 -3.58 15.40 14.65
N SER A 80 -4.60 14.66 15.09
CA SER A 80 -4.56 13.21 15.31
C SER A 80 -5.91 12.57 14.98
N ILE A 81 -5.96 11.24 15.04
CA ILE A 81 -7.18 10.47 14.76
C ILE A 81 -7.98 10.24 16.05
N THR A 82 -9.25 10.63 16.01
CA THR A 82 -10.22 10.28 17.05
C THR A 82 -10.82 8.91 16.79
N THR A 83 -10.74 8.02 17.78
CA THR A 83 -11.27 6.65 17.66
C THR A 83 -11.69 6.10 19.03
N THR A 84 -12.29 4.92 19.03
CA THR A 84 -12.62 4.20 20.27
C THR A 84 -11.36 3.78 21.01
N ASP A 85 -11.45 3.74 22.33
CA ASP A 85 -10.36 3.39 23.22
C ASP A 85 -10.78 2.32 24.23
N ILE A 86 -9.82 1.72 24.90
CA ILE A 86 -10.07 0.79 26.00
C ILE A 86 -10.77 1.52 27.13
N VAL A 87 -11.88 0.96 27.59
CA VAL A 87 -12.66 1.55 28.70
C VAL A 87 -11.84 1.58 29.99
N GLY A 88 -11.77 2.76 30.62
CA GLY A 88 -11.07 2.98 31.87
C GLY A 88 -9.60 3.34 31.71
N SER A 89 -8.79 3.09 32.72
CA SER A 89 -7.40 3.60 32.80
C SER A 89 -6.37 2.84 31.96
N GLY A 90 -6.79 1.82 31.21
CA GLY A 90 -5.89 1.00 30.39
C GLY A 90 -5.66 1.51 28.97
N GLY A 91 -6.43 2.51 28.53
CA GLY A 91 -6.36 3.09 27.20
C GLY A 91 -5.46 4.32 27.09
N TYR A 92 -5.44 4.94 25.92
CA TYR A 92 -4.79 6.22 25.66
C TYR A 92 -5.43 7.37 26.49
N ASN A 93 -6.75 7.32 26.66
CA ASN A 93 -7.51 8.22 27.51
C ASN A 93 -7.89 7.52 28.82
N SER A 94 -7.19 7.83 29.90
CA SER A 94 -7.37 7.18 31.21
C SER A 94 -8.75 7.39 31.87
N SER A 95 -9.57 8.29 31.35
CA SER A 95 -10.87 8.66 31.91
C SER A 95 -12.05 8.47 30.96
N GLY A 96 -11.81 7.88 29.78
CA GLY A 96 -12.84 7.74 28.75
C GLY A 96 -12.78 6.40 28.02
N ASN A 97 -13.56 6.33 26.96
CA ASN A 97 -13.60 5.22 26.01
C ASN A 97 -13.39 5.69 24.55
N ILE A 98 -12.90 6.91 24.40
CA ILE A 98 -12.56 7.56 23.15
C ILE A 98 -11.22 8.26 23.34
N THR A 99 -10.31 8.10 22.39
CA THR A 99 -9.06 8.86 22.29
C THR A 99 -9.10 9.77 21.08
N ASP A 100 -8.42 10.90 21.18
CA ASP A 100 -8.19 11.87 20.10
C ASP A 100 -6.69 11.99 19.74
N THR A 101 -5.87 11.05 20.21
CA THR A 101 -4.42 11.05 20.05
C THR A 101 -3.89 9.83 19.29
N PHE A 102 -4.77 9.05 18.64
CA PHE A 102 -4.33 7.88 17.89
C PHE A 102 -3.64 8.29 16.58
N GLY A 103 -2.59 7.55 16.19
CA GLY A 103 -1.77 7.93 15.03
C GLY A 103 -0.92 6.79 14.50
N GLY A 104 0.16 7.17 13.78
CA GLY A 104 1.03 6.24 13.08
C GLY A 104 0.44 5.78 11.75
N THR A 105 1.20 5.04 10.96
CA THR A 105 0.68 4.29 9.81
C THR A 105 -0.36 3.26 10.25
N SER A 106 -0.37 2.94 11.55
CA SER A 106 -1.37 2.10 12.21
C SER A 106 -2.79 2.68 12.21
N SER A 107 -2.97 4.02 12.17
CA SER A 107 -4.29 4.64 12.03
C SER A 107 -4.66 4.92 10.57
N ALA A 108 -3.69 5.14 9.70
CA ALA A 108 -3.91 5.29 8.26
C ALA A 108 -4.44 3.99 7.61
N THR A 109 -3.86 2.86 8.00
CA THR A 109 -4.21 1.54 7.42
C THR A 109 -5.69 1.18 7.57
N PRO A 110 -6.33 1.27 8.75
CA PRO A 110 -7.75 0.96 8.88
C PRO A 110 -8.66 1.93 8.14
N LEU A 111 -8.25 3.18 7.89
CA LEU A 111 -8.99 4.08 7.01
C LEU A 111 -9.03 3.55 5.57
N ALA A 112 -7.89 3.14 5.03
CA ALA A 112 -7.83 2.49 3.73
C ALA A 112 -8.65 1.19 3.70
N SER A 113 -8.58 0.38 4.77
CA SER A 113 -9.40 -0.84 4.91
C SER A 113 -10.89 -0.55 4.88
N GLY A 114 -11.33 0.56 5.50
CA GLY A 114 -12.72 1.00 5.48
C GLY A 114 -13.18 1.37 4.06
N VAL A 115 -12.34 2.05 3.28
CA VAL A 115 -12.63 2.36 1.87
C VAL A 115 -12.72 1.07 1.05
N ILE A 116 -11.81 0.13 1.26
CA ILE A 116 -11.83 -1.18 0.58
C ILE A 116 -13.12 -1.94 0.92
N ALA A 117 -13.57 -1.92 2.17
CA ALA A 117 -14.84 -2.55 2.55
C ALA A 117 -16.03 -1.97 1.77
N LEU A 118 -16.06 -0.64 1.59
CA LEU A 118 -17.09 0.02 0.76
C LEU A 118 -16.98 -0.35 -0.72
N MET A 119 -15.75 -0.51 -1.26
CA MET A 119 -15.54 -1.01 -2.62
C MET A 119 -16.11 -2.43 -2.79
N LEU A 120 -15.85 -3.32 -1.83
CA LEU A 120 -16.36 -4.69 -1.84
C LEU A 120 -17.87 -4.76 -1.63
N GLU A 121 -18.47 -3.82 -0.91
CA GLU A 121 -19.93 -3.68 -0.81
C GLU A 121 -20.53 -3.26 -2.18
N ALA A 122 -19.88 -2.32 -2.86
CA ALA A 122 -20.32 -1.83 -4.17
C ALA A 122 -20.18 -2.90 -5.26
N ASN A 123 -19.17 -3.77 -5.17
CA ASN A 123 -18.94 -4.87 -6.11
C ASN A 123 -18.28 -6.07 -5.40
N GLN A 124 -19.08 -7.06 -5.05
CA GLN A 124 -18.63 -8.26 -4.32
C GLN A 124 -17.76 -9.20 -5.15
N ASN A 125 -17.70 -9.01 -6.47
CA ASN A 125 -16.94 -9.87 -7.39
C ASN A 125 -15.49 -9.39 -7.59
N LEU A 126 -15.07 -8.30 -6.96
CA LEU A 126 -13.70 -7.81 -7.06
C LEU A 126 -12.71 -8.83 -6.49
N THR A 127 -11.68 -9.15 -7.27
CA THR A 127 -10.54 -9.93 -6.81
C THR A 127 -9.60 -9.06 -5.95
N TRP A 128 -8.66 -9.68 -5.26
CA TRP A 128 -7.62 -8.95 -4.52
C TRP A 128 -6.78 -8.05 -5.44
N ARG A 129 -6.57 -8.46 -6.71
CA ARG A 129 -5.85 -7.66 -7.70
C ARG A 129 -6.68 -6.46 -8.17
N ASP A 130 -7.97 -6.66 -8.41
CA ASP A 130 -8.88 -5.58 -8.80
C ASP A 130 -8.87 -4.45 -7.77
N VAL A 131 -8.88 -4.79 -6.47
CA VAL A 131 -8.82 -3.81 -5.39
C VAL A 131 -7.53 -2.98 -5.48
N GLN A 132 -6.38 -3.61 -5.72
CA GLN A 132 -5.11 -2.89 -5.90
C GLN A 132 -5.17 -1.95 -7.12
N HIS A 133 -5.65 -2.45 -8.27
CA HIS A 133 -5.80 -1.64 -9.48
C HIS A 133 -6.74 -0.45 -9.29
N ILE A 134 -7.87 -0.65 -8.61
CA ILE A 134 -8.82 0.43 -8.35
C ILE A 134 -8.17 1.48 -7.44
N LEU A 135 -7.48 1.07 -6.37
CA LEU A 135 -6.79 2.01 -5.48
C LEU A 135 -5.75 2.85 -6.24
N VAL A 136 -4.95 2.23 -7.11
CA VAL A 136 -3.97 2.92 -7.96
C VAL A 136 -4.65 3.95 -8.88
N ASN A 137 -5.73 3.54 -9.57
CA ASN A 137 -6.40 4.39 -10.55
C ASN A 137 -7.29 5.48 -9.94
N SER A 138 -7.70 5.33 -8.68
CA SER A 138 -8.57 6.27 -7.97
C SER A 138 -7.83 7.14 -6.95
N ALA A 139 -6.57 6.83 -6.64
CA ALA A 139 -5.78 7.61 -5.71
C ALA A 139 -5.63 9.06 -6.19
N ARG A 140 -5.65 9.97 -5.23
CA ARG A 140 -5.53 11.41 -5.50
C ARG A 140 -4.13 11.87 -5.13
N MET A 141 -3.42 12.51 -6.08
CA MET A 141 -2.15 13.17 -5.79
C MET A 141 -2.35 14.18 -4.65
N ASN A 142 -1.72 13.93 -3.53
CA ASN A 142 -1.63 14.85 -2.39
C ASN A 142 -0.29 15.58 -2.44
N ASP A 143 -0.17 16.71 -1.74
CA ASP A 143 1.05 17.53 -1.73
C ASP A 143 1.72 17.67 -3.12
N GLN A 144 0.99 18.24 -4.06
CA GLN A 144 1.41 18.35 -5.47
C GLN A 144 2.72 19.12 -5.67
N SER A 145 3.19 19.85 -4.65
CA SER A 145 4.46 20.57 -4.66
C SER A 145 5.66 19.73 -4.22
N ASP A 146 5.44 18.53 -3.70
CA ASP A 146 6.54 17.64 -3.28
C ASP A 146 7.31 17.12 -4.49
N SER A 147 8.62 17.28 -4.46
CA SER A 147 9.52 16.92 -5.59
C SER A 147 9.72 15.40 -5.78
N SER A 148 9.15 14.57 -4.90
CA SER A 148 9.26 13.12 -4.99
C SER A 148 8.27 12.47 -5.98
N TRP A 149 7.36 13.25 -6.55
CA TRP A 149 6.44 12.76 -7.56
C TRP A 149 7.12 12.53 -8.90
N GLU A 150 6.95 11.35 -9.44
CA GLU A 150 7.45 10.92 -10.76
C GLU A 150 6.34 10.24 -11.54
N VAL A 151 6.44 10.24 -12.87
CA VAL A 151 5.52 9.47 -13.73
C VAL A 151 6.16 8.14 -14.05
N ASN A 152 5.51 7.04 -13.70
CA ASN A 152 6.01 5.70 -14.01
C ASN A 152 5.78 5.30 -15.47
N GLY A 153 6.31 4.14 -15.87
CA GLY A 153 6.20 3.63 -17.25
C GLY A 153 4.76 3.35 -17.71
N ALA A 154 3.79 3.25 -16.81
CA ALA A 154 2.37 3.10 -17.10
C ALA A 154 1.60 4.43 -17.15
N GLY A 155 2.27 5.55 -16.90
CA GLY A 155 1.69 6.89 -16.94
C GLY A 155 1.01 7.33 -15.65
N HIS A 156 1.19 6.63 -14.54
CA HIS A 156 0.69 7.04 -13.23
C HIS A 156 1.72 7.89 -12.49
N ASP A 157 1.24 8.92 -11.81
CA ASP A 157 2.04 9.61 -10.80
C ASP A 157 2.30 8.67 -9.62
N VAL A 158 3.54 8.59 -9.17
CA VAL A 158 3.98 7.75 -8.06
C VAL A 158 5.06 8.44 -7.25
N SER A 159 5.08 8.18 -5.96
CA SER A 159 6.10 8.70 -5.04
C SER A 159 6.43 7.64 -3.99
N HIS A 160 7.70 7.48 -3.64
CA HIS A 160 8.11 6.62 -2.53
C HIS A 160 7.61 7.10 -1.16
N LYS A 161 7.12 8.36 -1.05
CA LYS A 161 6.51 8.89 0.17
C LYS A 161 5.01 8.61 0.26
N TYR A 162 4.32 8.54 -0.89
CA TYR A 162 2.86 8.58 -0.96
C TYR A 162 2.24 7.41 -1.74
N GLY A 163 3.08 6.54 -2.35
CA GLY A 163 2.60 5.55 -3.32
C GLY A 163 1.97 6.26 -4.52
N PHE A 164 0.78 5.82 -4.92
CA PHE A 164 0.00 6.46 -5.99
C PHE A 164 -0.84 7.64 -5.50
N GLY A 165 -0.81 7.94 -4.20
CA GLY A 165 -1.48 9.09 -3.61
C GLY A 165 -2.44 8.75 -2.49
N ALA A 166 -3.16 9.77 -2.03
CA ALA A 166 -4.15 9.62 -0.99
C ALA A 166 -5.37 8.83 -1.48
N VAL A 167 -5.86 7.90 -0.65
CA VAL A 167 -7.10 7.17 -0.92
C VAL A 167 -8.27 8.14 -1.07
N ASP A 168 -9.00 8.02 -2.18
CA ASP A 168 -10.26 8.74 -2.44
C ASP A 168 -11.42 7.76 -2.39
N ALA A 169 -12.19 7.78 -1.30
CA ALA A 169 -13.28 6.85 -1.09
C ALA A 169 -14.38 6.98 -2.15
N GLY A 170 -14.71 8.22 -2.56
CA GLY A 170 -15.75 8.47 -3.57
C GLY A 170 -15.34 7.93 -4.93
N ALA A 171 -14.12 8.24 -5.36
CA ALA A 171 -13.59 7.76 -6.64
C ALA A 171 -13.42 6.24 -6.64
N ALA A 172 -12.87 5.66 -5.57
CA ALA A 172 -12.65 4.22 -5.45
C ALA A 172 -13.96 3.42 -5.51
N VAL A 173 -14.98 3.82 -4.74
CA VAL A 173 -16.30 3.16 -4.71
C VAL A 173 -17.02 3.32 -6.04
N SER A 174 -16.99 4.51 -6.63
CA SER A 174 -17.58 4.76 -7.95
C SER A 174 -16.95 3.88 -9.02
N MET A 175 -15.62 3.78 -9.03
CA MET A 175 -14.87 2.92 -9.97
C MET A 175 -15.17 1.45 -9.73
N ALA A 176 -15.19 0.99 -8.47
CA ALA A 176 -15.49 -0.39 -8.08
C ALA A 176 -16.87 -0.86 -8.60
N SER A 177 -17.87 0.01 -8.55
CA SER A 177 -19.25 -0.33 -8.94
C SER A 177 -19.40 -0.72 -10.42
N SER A 178 -18.50 -0.26 -11.29
CA SER A 178 -18.51 -0.50 -12.74
C SER A 178 -17.24 -1.21 -13.23
N TRP A 179 -16.41 -1.70 -12.32
CA TRP A 179 -15.14 -2.33 -12.65
C TRP A 179 -15.32 -3.64 -13.39
N THR A 180 -14.55 -3.83 -14.44
CA THR A 180 -14.38 -5.13 -15.09
C THR A 180 -13.11 -5.77 -14.54
N ASN A 181 -13.23 -6.97 -14.01
CA ASN A 181 -12.11 -7.66 -13.39
C ASN A 181 -10.93 -7.78 -14.36
N VAL A 182 -9.73 -7.61 -13.84
CA VAL A 182 -8.51 -7.90 -14.60
C VAL A 182 -8.41 -9.38 -14.89
N ASP A 183 -7.74 -9.73 -15.97
CA ASP A 183 -7.52 -11.12 -16.36
C ASP A 183 -6.81 -11.92 -15.27
N GLU A 184 -6.99 -13.24 -15.29
CA GLU A 184 -6.30 -14.13 -14.35
C GLU A 184 -4.79 -13.98 -14.43
N GLU A 185 -4.14 -14.14 -13.29
CA GLU A 185 -2.69 -14.08 -13.22
C GLU A 185 -2.05 -15.26 -13.94
N VAL A 186 -1.18 -14.97 -14.91
CA VAL A 186 -0.37 -15.99 -15.58
C VAL A 186 1.04 -15.97 -14.99
N ASN A 187 1.44 -17.09 -14.38
CA ASN A 187 2.77 -17.27 -13.83
C ASN A 187 3.67 -18.00 -14.83
N LEU A 188 4.69 -17.33 -15.33
CA LEU A 188 5.74 -17.94 -16.13
C LEU A 188 7.01 -18.08 -15.30
N THR A 189 7.39 -19.32 -14.97
CA THR A 189 8.65 -19.59 -14.30
C THR A 189 9.71 -19.99 -15.33
N ILE A 190 10.65 -19.09 -15.59
CA ILE A 190 11.85 -19.40 -16.36
C ILE A 190 12.86 -19.97 -15.37
N GLY A 191 13.38 -21.17 -15.64
CA GLY A 191 14.38 -21.83 -14.78
C GLY A 191 15.62 -20.94 -14.59
N PRO A 192 16.44 -21.21 -13.57
CA PRO A 192 17.58 -20.37 -13.25
C PRO A 192 18.52 -20.32 -14.46
N MET A 193 18.67 -19.12 -15.04
CA MET A 193 19.74 -18.86 -15.98
C MET A 193 21.03 -18.68 -15.18
N VAL A 194 21.95 -19.62 -15.30
CA VAL A 194 23.26 -19.51 -14.69
C VAL A 194 24.17 -18.81 -15.70
N GLU A 195 24.29 -17.51 -15.59
CA GLU A 195 25.29 -16.75 -16.31
C GLU A 195 26.38 -16.30 -15.33
N ASN A 196 27.61 -16.77 -15.57
CA ASN A 196 28.78 -16.32 -14.83
C ASN A 196 29.27 -15.03 -15.44
N PHE A 197 28.75 -13.88 -14.98
CA PHE A 197 29.38 -12.60 -15.27
C PHE A 197 29.78 -11.89 -13.98
N GLN A 198 30.87 -11.16 -14.13
CA GLN A 198 31.43 -10.40 -13.03
C GLN A 198 30.64 -9.10 -12.87
N ILE A 199 30.13 -8.87 -11.66
CA ILE A 199 29.63 -7.54 -11.24
C ILE A 199 30.80 -6.86 -10.56
N ASP A 200 31.35 -5.84 -11.20
CA ASP A 200 32.46 -5.07 -10.63
C ASP A 200 31.93 -4.14 -9.53
N ASP A 201 32.50 -4.28 -8.34
CA ASP A 201 32.19 -3.46 -7.18
C ASP A 201 32.63 -2.01 -7.41
N GLY A 202 31.72 -1.05 -7.22
CA GLY A 202 32.02 0.38 -7.38
C GLY A 202 31.97 0.93 -8.81
N ASN A 203 31.46 0.18 -9.76
CA ASN A 203 31.27 0.67 -11.11
C ASN A 203 29.83 1.19 -11.33
N SER A 204 29.69 2.37 -11.93
CA SER A 204 28.40 2.97 -12.29
C SER A 204 27.80 2.43 -13.60
N SER A 205 28.36 1.38 -14.18
CA SER A 205 27.81 0.72 -15.37
C SER A 205 26.77 -0.33 -14.99
N TRP A 206 25.62 -0.28 -15.64
CA TRP A 206 24.52 -1.23 -15.48
C TRP A 206 24.75 -2.45 -16.39
N SER A 207 24.45 -3.64 -15.89
CA SER A 207 24.33 -4.83 -16.72
C SER A 207 22.83 -5.07 -16.97
N GLU A 208 22.39 -4.99 -18.21
CA GLU A 208 21.00 -5.26 -18.59
C GLU A 208 20.84 -6.73 -19.01
N PHE A 209 19.79 -7.35 -18.46
CA PHE A 209 19.25 -8.61 -18.97
C PHE A 209 17.99 -8.33 -19.75
N ASN A 210 18.00 -8.64 -21.01
CA ASN A 210 16.82 -8.56 -21.85
C ASN A 210 16.28 -9.97 -22.10
N THR A 211 15.09 -10.25 -21.59
CA THR A 211 14.34 -11.44 -21.94
C THR A 211 13.05 -11.03 -22.64
N SER A 212 12.76 -11.60 -23.80
CA SER A 212 11.50 -11.36 -24.49
C SER A 212 10.55 -12.52 -24.21
N ILE A 213 9.35 -12.19 -23.75
CA ILE A 213 8.25 -13.14 -23.58
C ILE A 213 7.24 -12.83 -24.68
N THR A 214 6.97 -13.79 -25.54
CA THR A 214 5.85 -13.71 -26.49
C THR A 214 4.70 -14.49 -25.89
N MET A 215 3.59 -13.82 -25.62
CA MET A 215 2.33 -14.46 -25.26
C MET A 215 1.45 -14.48 -26.51
N ASP A 216 1.05 -15.67 -26.92
CA ASP A 216 0.11 -15.90 -28.03
C ASP A 216 -1.33 -15.81 -27.54
#